data_f9d08832258788256a1d6d96d9bd65a7
#
_entry.id   f9d08832258788256a1d6d96d9bd65a7
#
_cell.length_a   1.000
_cell.length_b   1.000
_cell.length_c   1.000
_cell.angle_alpha   90.00
_cell.angle_beta   90.00
_cell.angle_gamma   90.00
#
_symmetry.space_group_name_H-M   'P 1'
#
loop_
_entity.id
_entity.type
_entity.pdbx_description
1 polymer ?
#
loop_
_entity_poly.entity_id
_entity_poly.type
_entity_poly.pdbx_seq_one_letter_code
_entity_poly.pdbx_strand_id
1 'polypeptide(L)'
;PSAVETLGSANTVLLSARELFPAGSVRLHGIKTFEKERIDIAILYAASLLSPSCETLRGVFMGMLDNNEKLLAGVENASVEIGYGFTGWIEHRRVLLGSREMMKRHDIEVPSLDYEKKYTKNGQRSPIYLAVAGKLFGMFLVSYRPDRRAAETLDSLAQSGISVLVQADDFNITAPLVAATYGIPEGTVKVLSQHEQDALETELAYRPESEGVMMHTGACASFLGGMRAAARAAAGERLAGVVQTAAVALGAVLSVALGFYEGLTGLSLGTVLAYQLVWCAIIASVPFAKKP
;
A
#
# COMPACT_ATOMS: atom_id res chain seq x y z
N PRO A 1 -21.97 -11.56 9.41
CA PRO A 1 -21.80 -12.25 8.12
C PRO A 1 -21.56 -11.25 6.98
N SER A 2 -22.38 -10.21 6.85
CA SER A 2 -22.26 -9.22 5.77
C SER A 2 -20.91 -8.50 5.70
N ALA A 3 -20.32 -8.12 6.84
CA ALA A 3 -19.02 -7.47 6.89
C ALA A 3 -17.88 -8.37 6.37
N VAL A 4 -17.89 -9.65 6.75
CA VAL A 4 -16.89 -10.63 6.27
C VAL A 4 -17.07 -10.87 4.78
N GLU A 5 -18.30 -10.96 4.30
CA GLU A 5 -18.63 -11.14 2.89
C GLU A 5 -18.19 -9.92 2.06
N THR A 6 -18.48 -8.70 2.52
CA THR A 6 -18.04 -7.46 1.87
C THR A 6 -16.52 -7.37 1.79
N LEU A 7 -15.83 -7.59 2.90
CA LEU A 7 -14.36 -7.55 2.94
C LEU A 7 -13.74 -8.72 2.15
N GLY A 8 -14.35 -9.90 2.22
CA GLY A 8 -13.87 -11.09 1.52
C GLY A 8 -14.10 -11.08 0.01
N SER A 9 -14.98 -10.24 -0.49
CA SER A 9 -15.22 -10.01 -1.92
C SER A 9 -14.38 -8.87 -2.50
N ALA A 10 -13.66 -8.11 -1.65
CA ALA A 10 -12.80 -7.03 -2.10
C ALA A 10 -11.66 -7.58 -2.97
N ASN A 11 -11.47 -6.98 -4.13
CA ASN A 11 -10.37 -7.26 -5.06
C ASN A 11 -9.27 -6.22 -5.01
N THR A 12 -9.49 -5.14 -4.27
CA THR A 12 -8.58 -3.99 -4.20
C THR A 12 -8.59 -3.41 -2.80
N VAL A 13 -7.43 -2.99 -2.32
CA VAL A 13 -7.25 -2.24 -1.08
C VAL A 13 -6.61 -0.89 -1.38
N LEU A 14 -7.16 0.18 -0.82
CA LEU A 14 -6.58 1.52 -0.86
C LEU A 14 -5.85 1.79 0.45
N LEU A 15 -4.59 2.18 0.36
CA LEU A 15 -3.74 2.51 1.50
C LEU A 15 -3.11 3.90 1.32
N SER A 16 -3.00 4.63 2.40
CA SER A 16 -2.17 5.83 2.42
C SER A 16 -0.69 5.46 2.50
N ALA A 17 0.15 6.21 1.81
CA ALA A 17 1.60 6.06 1.90
C ALA A 17 2.13 6.17 3.34
N ARG A 18 1.47 6.96 4.21
CA ARG A 18 1.79 7.07 5.64
C ARG A 18 1.59 5.76 6.41
N GLU A 19 0.65 4.94 5.99
CA GLU A 19 0.38 3.64 6.62
C GLU A 19 1.42 2.61 6.21
N LEU A 20 1.90 2.69 4.96
CA LEU A 20 2.99 1.85 4.47
C LEU A 20 4.35 2.29 5.02
N PHE A 21 4.60 3.58 5.04
CA PHE A 21 5.85 4.18 5.47
C PHE A 21 5.61 5.14 6.65
N PRO A 22 5.36 4.60 7.87
CA PRO A 22 5.13 5.42 9.04
C PRO A 22 6.37 6.24 9.43
N ALA A 23 6.22 7.17 10.35
CA ALA A 23 7.31 8.01 10.85
C ALA A 23 8.53 7.15 11.26
N GLY A 24 9.72 7.54 10.79
CA GLY A 24 10.97 6.81 11.00
C GLY A 24 11.27 5.67 10.01
N SER A 25 10.37 5.37 9.07
CA SER A 25 10.62 4.41 7.99
C SER A 25 11.58 4.94 6.93
N VAL A 26 11.68 6.26 6.77
CA VAL A 26 12.62 6.90 5.84
C VAL A 26 13.91 7.24 6.56
N ARG A 27 15.04 6.95 5.90
CA ARG A 27 16.38 7.30 6.38
C ARG A 27 17.14 8.14 5.37
N LEU A 28 17.72 9.22 5.82
CA LEU A 28 18.72 9.99 5.08
C LEU A 28 20.10 9.32 5.19
N HIS A 29 20.75 9.13 4.07
CA HIS A 29 22.08 8.51 3.97
C HIS A 29 23.19 9.49 3.64
N GLY A 30 22.85 10.63 3.08
CA GLY A 30 23.83 11.64 2.70
C GLY A 30 23.19 12.84 2.04
N ILE A 31 23.93 13.92 2.08
CA ILE A 31 23.60 15.18 1.43
C ILE A 31 24.78 15.55 0.55
N LYS A 32 24.49 15.93 -0.68
CA LYS A 32 25.49 16.46 -1.61
C LYS A 32 25.03 17.84 -2.06
N THR A 33 25.82 18.86 -1.79
CA THR A 33 25.60 20.21 -2.33
C THR A 33 26.44 20.44 -3.58
N PHE A 34 25.97 21.31 -4.44
CA PHE A 34 26.65 21.71 -5.68
C PHE A 34 27.16 23.14 -5.53
N GLU A 35 28.12 23.55 -6.34
CA GLU A 35 28.68 24.92 -6.38
C GLU A 35 29.09 25.51 -5.00
N LYS A 36 29.58 24.63 -4.07
CA LYS A 36 29.99 25.03 -2.70
C LYS A 36 28.85 25.58 -1.83
N GLU A 37 27.62 25.24 -2.15
CA GLU A 37 26.46 25.66 -1.37
C GLU A 37 26.44 25.05 0.04
N ARG A 38 25.80 25.76 0.97
CA ARG A 38 25.78 25.40 2.39
C ARG A 38 24.76 24.30 2.66
N ILE A 39 25.17 23.25 3.34
CA ILE A 39 24.33 22.09 3.69
C ILE A 39 23.18 22.49 4.63
N ASP A 40 23.43 23.35 5.59
CA ASP A 40 22.42 23.83 6.54
C ASP A 40 21.27 24.59 5.86
N ILE A 41 21.58 25.42 4.86
CA ILE A 41 20.58 26.09 4.03
C ILE A 41 19.81 25.08 3.18
N ALA A 42 20.48 24.07 2.63
CA ALA A 42 19.81 23.02 1.87
C ALA A 42 18.77 22.27 2.73
N ILE A 43 19.14 21.90 3.96
CA ILE A 43 18.25 21.26 4.92
C ILE A 43 17.07 22.16 5.27
N LEU A 44 17.35 23.44 5.58
CA LEU A 44 16.35 24.41 5.94
C LEU A 44 15.30 24.61 4.83
N TYR A 45 15.74 24.79 3.59
CA TYR A 45 14.83 25.00 2.46
C TYR A 45 14.02 23.73 2.16
N ALA A 46 14.64 22.56 2.23
CA ALA A 46 13.93 21.28 2.06
C ALA A 46 12.87 21.09 3.16
N ALA A 47 13.22 21.31 4.42
CA ALA A 47 12.28 21.20 5.54
C ALA A 47 11.12 22.20 5.45
N SER A 48 11.42 23.45 5.04
CA SER A 48 10.43 24.52 4.91
C SER A 48 9.43 24.26 3.78
N LEU A 49 9.90 23.70 2.65
CA LEU A 49 9.07 23.46 1.47
C LEU A 49 8.15 22.24 1.62
N LEU A 50 8.54 21.24 2.44
CA LEU A 50 7.76 20.03 2.61
C LEU A 50 6.42 20.31 3.32
N SER A 51 5.35 19.96 2.64
CA SER A 51 4.00 20.06 3.18
C SER A 51 3.79 19.17 4.41
N PRO A 52 2.96 19.56 5.38
CA PRO A 52 2.53 18.67 6.46
C PRO A 52 1.90 17.35 5.98
N SER A 53 1.32 17.30 4.78
CA SER A 53 0.78 16.06 4.21
C SER A 53 1.86 15.02 3.89
N CYS A 54 3.08 15.45 3.58
CA CYS A 54 4.24 14.58 3.36
C CYS A 54 5.00 14.30 4.66
N GLU A 55 4.28 13.83 5.69
CA GLU A 55 4.76 13.70 7.06
C GLU A 55 6.03 12.83 7.17
N THR A 56 6.09 11.74 6.45
CA THR A 56 7.21 10.79 6.50
C THR A 56 8.52 11.42 6.06
N LEU A 57 8.50 12.13 4.93
CA LEU A 57 9.68 12.80 4.39
C LEU A 57 10.01 14.06 5.21
N ARG A 58 9.00 14.84 5.59
CA ARG A 58 9.15 16.02 6.45
C ARG A 58 9.83 15.66 7.77
N GLY A 59 9.44 14.53 8.40
CA GLY A 59 10.03 14.07 9.66
C GLY A 59 11.55 13.85 9.58
N VAL A 60 12.07 13.42 8.43
CA VAL A 60 13.51 13.25 8.22
C VAL A 60 14.24 14.59 8.28
N PHE A 61 13.72 15.60 7.58
CA PHE A 61 14.35 16.93 7.54
C PHE A 61 14.15 17.70 8.84
N MET A 62 12.97 17.60 9.46
CA MET A 62 12.70 18.20 10.76
C MET A 62 13.59 17.61 11.87
N GLY A 63 13.87 16.29 11.81
CA GLY A 63 14.81 15.65 12.73
C GLY A 63 16.23 16.25 12.68
N MET A 64 16.67 16.77 11.53
CA MET A 64 17.95 17.46 11.39
C MET A 64 17.93 18.91 11.92
N LEU A 65 16.76 19.44 12.15
CA LEU A 65 16.53 20.76 12.76
C LEU A 65 16.09 20.64 14.23
N ASP A 66 16.36 19.50 14.86
CA ASP A 66 15.95 19.19 16.25
C ASP A 66 14.44 19.36 16.47
N ASN A 67 13.64 19.17 15.43
CA ASN A 67 12.20 19.41 15.38
C ASN A 67 11.79 20.85 15.75
N ASN A 68 12.67 21.81 15.54
CA ASN A 68 12.43 23.22 15.85
C ASN A 68 11.74 23.92 14.66
N GLU A 69 10.43 23.98 14.67
CA GLU A 69 9.64 24.63 13.63
C GLU A 69 9.91 26.16 13.51
N LYS A 70 10.45 26.79 14.55
CA LYS A 70 10.78 28.23 14.52
C LYS A 70 11.94 28.54 13.57
N LEU A 71 12.72 27.55 13.19
CA LEU A 71 13.79 27.71 12.21
C LEU A 71 13.27 27.74 10.77
N LEU A 72 12.07 27.21 10.52
CA LEU A 72 11.53 27.11 9.17
C LEU A 72 11.36 28.51 8.55
N ALA A 73 11.79 28.61 7.29
CA ALA A 73 11.56 29.81 6.50
C ALA A 73 10.09 29.88 6.04
N GLY A 74 9.57 31.10 5.93
CA GLY A 74 8.25 31.32 5.35
C GLY A 74 8.24 30.91 3.87
N VAL A 75 7.26 30.11 3.48
CA VAL A 75 7.08 29.67 2.09
C VAL A 75 5.85 30.34 1.50
N GLU A 76 6.05 31.06 0.41
CA GLU A 76 4.99 31.68 -0.37
C GLU A 76 4.66 30.84 -1.60
N ASN A 77 3.39 30.83 -2.01
CA ASN A 77 2.92 30.12 -3.20
C ASN A 77 3.38 28.64 -3.25
N ALA A 78 3.31 27.96 -2.10
CA ALA A 78 3.63 26.54 -2.04
C ALA A 78 2.65 25.73 -2.88
N SER A 79 3.16 24.84 -3.71
CA SER A 79 2.34 23.88 -4.46
C SER A 79 3.01 22.51 -4.51
N VAL A 80 2.17 21.49 -4.69
CA VAL A 80 2.59 20.09 -4.79
C VAL A 80 2.35 19.62 -6.22
N GLU A 81 3.37 19.06 -6.84
CA GLU A 81 3.24 18.33 -8.10
C GLU A 81 3.28 16.84 -7.77
N ILE A 82 2.12 16.19 -7.63
CA ILE A 82 2.03 14.77 -7.21
C ILE A 82 2.84 13.90 -8.17
N GLY A 83 3.66 13.02 -7.58
CA GLY A 83 4.60 12.16 -8.31
C GLY A 83 5.88 12.85 -8.76
N TYR A 84 6.04 14.17 -8.55
CA TYR A 84 7.22 14.93 -8.96
C TYR A 84 7.91 15.66 -7.82
N GLY A 85 7.17 16.38 -6.97
CA GLY A 85 7.76 17.11 -5.84
C GLY A 85 6.98 18.35 -5.41
N PHE A 86 7.70 19.29 -4.81
CA PHE A 86 7.19 20.50 -4.19
C PHE A 86 7.86 21.74 -4.79
N THR A 87 7.09 22.80 -4.95
CA THR A 87 7.60 24.11 -5.37
C THR A 87 7.05 25.20 -4.47
N GLY A 88 7.81 26.26 -4.30
CA GLY A 88 7.40 27.44 -3.53
C GLY A 88 8.44 28.53 -3.62
N TRP A 89 8.17 29.67 -2.97
CA TRP A 89 9.09 30.78 -2.88
C TRP A 89 9.56 30.95 -1.45
N ILE A 90 10.88 31.02 -1.26
CA ILE A 90 11.54 31.27 0.03
C ILE A 90 12.48 32.43 -0.17
N GLU A 91 12.36 33.48 0.64
CA GLU A 91 13.20 34.68 0.55
C GLU A 91 13.26 35.27 -0.89
N HIS A 92 12.09 35.35 -1.55
CA HIS A 92 11.95 35.83 -2.93
C HIS A 92 12.67 34.97 -3.99
N ARG A 93 13.11 33.76 -3.65
CA ARG A 93 13.72 32.80 -4.56
C ARG A 93 12.81 31.60 -4.78
N ARG A 94 12.63 31.21 -6.02
CA ARG A 94 11.90 29.99 -6.34
C ARG A 94 12.71 28.78 -5.89
N VAL A 95 12.11 27.92 -5.08
CA VAL A 95 12.70 26.69 -4.55
C VAL A 95 11.90 25.51 -5.06
N LEU A 96 12.57 24.49 -5.55
CA LEU A 96 11.99 23.21 -5.97
C LEU A 96 12.66 22.08 -5.21
N LEU A 97 11.84 21.15 -4.71
CA LEU A 97 12.30 19.94 -4.05
C LEU A 97 11.58 18.75 -4.67
N GLY A 98 12.30 17.85 -5.33
CA GLY A 98 11.61 16.78 -6.04
C GLY A 98 12.52 15.78 -6.74
N SER A 99 11.88 14.99 -7.61
CA SER A 99 12.52 13.97 -8.43
C SER A 99 13.39 14.58 -9.54
N ARG A 100 14.18 13.72 -10.19
CA ARG A 100 14.92 14.09 -11.41
C ARG A 100 13.99 14.60 -12.52
N GLU A 101 12.83 13.99 -12.65
CA GLU A 101 11.83 14.34 -13.65
C GLU A 101 11.27 15.74 -13.40
N MET A 102 11.05 16.11 -12.14
CA MET A 102 10.64 17.46 -11.77
C MET A 102 11.70 18.49 -12.20
N MET A 103 12.97 18.22 -11.89
CA MET A 103 14.05 19.12 -12.27
C MET A 103 14.09 19.35 -13.79
N LYS A 104 13.94 18.28 -14.58
CA LYS A 104 13.89 18.37 -16.04
C LYS A 104 12.69 19.15 -16.55
N ARG A 105 11.50 18.98 -15.95
CA ARG A 105 10.29 19.72 -16.33
C ARG A 105 10.41 21.22 -16.10
N HIS A 106 11.26 21.62 -15.16
CA HIS A 106 11.53 23.00 -14.83
C HIS A 106 12.87 23.52 -15.42
N ASP A 107 13.40 22.81 -16.43
CA ASP A 107 14.63 23.17 -17.14
C ASP A 107 15.86 23.31 -16.21
N ILE A 108 15.89 22.52 -15.11
CA ILE A 108 17.01 22.45 -14.19
C ILE A 108 17.97 21.37 -14.64
N GLU A 109 19.22 21.73 -14.88
CA GLU A 109 20.26 20.80 -15.24
C GLU A 109 20.61 19.87 -14.05
N VAL A 110 20.54 18.54 -14.28
CA VAL A 110 20.81 17.52 -13.25
C VAL A 110 22.02 16.68 -13.66
N PRO A 111 22.77 16.13 -12.71
CA PRO A 111 23.92 15.26 -12.99
C PRO A 111 23.58 14.08 -13.88
N SER A 112 24.56 13.49 -14.54
CA SER A 112 24.37 12.29 -15.36
C SER A 112 23.84 11.10 -14.51
N LEU A 113 23.15 10.15 -15.15
CA LEU A 113 22.68 8.95 -14.48
C LEU A 113 23.81 8.12 -13.85
N ASP A 114 24.99 8.11 -14.46
CA ASP A 114 26.15 7.39 -13.93
C ASP A 114 26.71 8.06 -12.66
N TYR A 115 26.67 9.38 -12.61
CA TYR A 115 26.96 10.12 -11.37
C TYR A 115 25.96 9.78 -10.27
N GLU A 116 24.66 9.75 -10.60
CA GLU A 116 23.59 9.41 -9.66
C GLU A 116 23.74 7.97 -9.13
N LYS A 117 23.98 6.98 -10.01
CA LYS A 117 24.17 5.58 -9.64
C LYS A 117 25.28 5.37 -8.60
N LYS A 118 26.33 6.17 -8.68
CA LYS A 118 27.45 6.11 -7.71
C LYS A 118 27.00 6.41 -6.29
N TYR A 119 26.03 7.32 -6.11
CA TYR A 119 25.53 7.72 -4.79
C TYR A 119 24.29 6.93 -4.35
N THR A 120 23.47 6.51 -5.28
CA THR A 120 22.24 5.75 -5.01
C THR A 120 22.48 4.27 -4.71
N LYS A 121 23.73 3.79 -4.76
CA LYS A 121 24.08 2.38 -4.60
C LYS A 121 23.24 1.46 -5.49
N ASN A 122 23.23 1.72 -6.78
CA ASN A 122 22.46 0.96 -7.77
C ASN A 122 20.94 0.90 -7.46
N GLY A 123 20.34 2.03 -7.05
CA GLY A 123 18.89 2.12 -6.83
C GLY A 123 18.42 1.75 -5.43
N GLN A 124 19.31 1.36 -4.50
CA GLN A 124 18.94 1.13 -3.10
C GLN A 124 18.56 2.40 -2.34
N ARG A 125 18.85 3.56 -2.92
CA ARG A 125 18.54 4.88 -2.36
C ARG A 125 17.89 5.73 -3.42
N SER A 126 16.89 6.48 -3.04
CA SER A 126 16.20 7.44 -3.90
C SER A 126 16.84 8.82 -3.77
N PRO A 127 17.21 9.47 -4.87
CA PRO A 127 17.71 10.84 -4.84
C PRO A 127 16.55 11.83 -4.79
N ILE A 128 16.70 12.84 -3.96
CA ILE A 128 15.81 14.01 -3.90
C ILE A 128 16.65 15.21 -4.27
N TYR A 129 16.23 15.96 -5.26
CA TYR A 129 16.93 17.14 -5.72
C TYR A 129 16.32 18.41 -5.14
N LEU A 130 17.18 19.34 -4.74
CA LEU A 130 16.82 20.69 -4.36
C LEU A 130 17.38 21.66 -5.38
N ALA A 131 16.56 22.52 -5.92
CA ALA A 131 16.98 23.62 -6.79
C ALA A 131 16.51 24.96 -6.24
N VAL A 132 17.33 25.97 -6.40
CA VAL A 132 17.07 27.34 -5.94
C VAL A 132 17.37 28.31 -7.06
N ALA A 133 16.43 29.21 -7.35
CA ALA A 133 16.55 30.23 -8.39
C ALA A 133 17.02 29.68 -9.76
N GLY A 134 16.48 28.52 -10.15
CA GLY A 134 16.78 27.89 -11.44
C GLY A 134 18.08 27.09 -11.51
N LYS A 135 18.81 26.93 -10.40
CA LYS A 135 20.05 26.15 -10.34
C LYS A 135 19.96 25.02 -9.35
N LEU A 136 20.61 23.91 -9.68
CA LEU A 136 20.71 22.77 -8.78
C LEU A 136 21.54 23.15 -7.54
N PHE A 137 20.91 23.07 -6.37
CA PHE A 137 21.50 23.45 -5.09
C PHE A 137 22.06 22.24 -4.33
N GLY A 138 21.28 21.15 -4.28
CA GLY A 138 21.65 19.96 -3.54
C GLY A 138 20.92 18.71 -3.97
N MET A 139 21.42 17.56 -3.47
CA MET A 139 20.82 16.25 -3.62
C MET A 139 20.86 15.52 -2.27
N PHE A 140 19.73 15.04 -1.85
CA PHE A 140 19.56 14.20 -0.65
C PHE A 140 19.38 12.75 -1.08
N LEU A 141 19.93 11.83 -0.32
CA LEU A 141 19.84 10.39 -0.59
C LEU A 141 19.05 9.72 0.53
N VAL A 142 17.86 9.26 0.22
CA VAL A 142 16.97 8.61 1.17
C VAL A 142 16.76 7.15 0.85
N SER A 143 16.39 6.34 1.83
CA SER A 143 15.87 4.99 1.61
C SER A 143 14.64 4.75 2.46
N TYR A 144 13.75 3.91 1.95
CA TYR A 144 12.49 3.52 2.58
C TYR A 144 12.63 2.13 3.19
N ARG A 145 12.09 1.94 4.38
CA ARG A 145 12.08 0.66 5.08
C ARG A 145 10.64 0.20 5.27
N PRO A 146 10.33 -1.06 4.98
CA PRO A 146 9.00 -1.59 5.20
C PRO A 146 8.69 -1.76 6.69
N ASP A 147 7.42 -1.62 7.06
CA ASP A 147 6.91 -2.26 8.27
C ASP A 147 6.87 -3.77 8.03
N ARG A 148 7.61 -4.53 8.83
CA ARG A 148 7.76 -5.98 8.67
C ARG A 148 6.43 -6.71 8.74
N ARG A 149 5.52 -6.30 9.63
CA ARG A 149 4.21 -6.95 9.80
C ARG A 149 3.29 -6.65 8.61
N ALA A 150 3.33 -5.42 8.10
CA ALA A 150 2.62 -5.05 6.89
C ALA A 150 3.14 -5.82 5.67
N ALA A 151 4.46 -6.03 5.55
CA ALA A 151 5.07 -6.75 4.45
C ALA A 151 4.55 -8.21 4.35
N GLU A 152 4.57 -8.95 5.46
CA GLU A 152 4.08 -10.33 5.51
C GLU A 152 2.59 -10.43 5.11
N THR A 153 1.81 -9.42 5.47
CA THR A 153 0.38 -9.42 5.18
C THR A 153 0.08 -8.99 3.74
N LEU A 154 0.79 -7.98 3.23
CA LEU A 154 0.67 -7.52 1.85
C LEU A 154 1.05 -8.60 0.85
N ASP A 155 2.14 -9.34 1.10
CA ASP A 155 2.52 -10.49 0.27
C ASP A 155 1.39 -11.52 0.20
N SER A 156 0.80 -11.86 1.34
CA SER A 156 -0.34 -12.80 1.40
C SER A 156 -1.58 -12.29 0.66
N LEU A 157 -1.87 -10.98 0.69
CA LEU A 157 -2.99 -10.38 -0.05
C LEU A 157 -2.72 -10.38 -1.55
N ALA A 158 -1.50 -10.03 -1.96
CA ALA A 158 -1.08 -10.07 -3.36
C ALA A 158 -1.20 -11.49 -3.95
N GLN A 159 -0.79 -12.52 -3.20
CA GLN A 159 -0.97 -13.92 -3.59
C GLN A 159 -2.45 -14.33 -3.68
N SER A 160 -3.33 -13.65 -2.96
CA SER A 160 -4.79 -13.87 -3.04
C SER A 160 -5.45 -13.09 -4.19
N GLY A 161 -4.68 -12.40 -5.03
CA GLY A 161 -5.17 -11.63 -6.18
C GLY A 161 -5.74 -10.25 -5.80
N ILE A 162 -5.47 -9.75 -4.60
CA ILE A 162 -5.92 -8.42 -4.15
C ILE A 162 -4.87 -7.38 -4.59
N SER A 163 -5.33 -6.41 -5.38
CA SER A 163 -4.50 -5.28 -5.83
C SER A 163 -4.38 -4.21 -4.74
N VAL A 164 -3.23 -3.53 -4.72
CA VAL A 164 -2.93 -2.47 -3.75
C VAL A 164 -2.88 -1.13 -4.47
N LEU A 165 -3.78 -0.23 -4.14
CA LEU A 165 -3.73 1.17 -4.54
C LEU A 165 -3.07 1.98 -3.44
N VAL A 166 -2.16 2.87 -3.79
CA VAL A 166 -1.44 3.71 -2.84
C VAL A 166 -1.69 5.17 -3.16
N GLN A 167 -2.21 5.90 -2.19
CA GLN A 167 -2.30 7.35 -2.23
C GLN A 167 -1.05 7.92 -1.57
N ALA A 168 -0.25 8.69 -2.31
CA ALA A 168 1.03 9.21 -1.85
C ALA A 168 1.19 10.69 -2.20
N ASP A 169 1.56 11.49 -1.20
CA ASP A 169 2.03 12.87 -1.37
C ASP A 169 3.56 12.90 -1.56
N ASP A 170 4.26 11.85 -1.15
CA ASP A 170 5.70 11.68 -1.35
C ASP A 170 5.98 11.18 -2.77
N PHE A 171 6.59 12.03 -3.57
CA PHE A 171 6.91 11.79 -4.98
C PHE A 171 7.91 10.65 -5.21
N ASN A 172 8.65 10.22 -4.19
CA ASN A 172 9.53 9.06 -4.29
C ASN A 172 8.77 7.74 -4.18
N ILE A 173 7.55 7.76 -3.63
CA ILE A 173 6.75 6.54 -3.49
C ILE A 173 6.14 6.19 -4.83
N THR A 174 6.79 5.28 -5.52
CA THR A 174 6.37 4.76 -6.83
C THR A 174 6.00 3.28 -6.71
N ALA A 175 5.23 2.75 -7.66
CA ALA A 175 4.86 1.34 -7.66
C ALA A 175 6.08 0.39 -7.61
N PRO A 176 7.16 0.62 -8.39
CA PRO A 176 8.39 -0.16 -8.27
C PRO A 176 9.05 -0.07 -6.88
N LEU A 177 9.06 1.11 -6.25
CA LEU A 177 9.62 1.27 -4.91
C LEU A 177 8.82 0.47 -3.88
N VAL A 178 7.49 0.58 -3.89
CA VAL A 178 6.61 -0.16 -2.97
C VAL A 178 6.79 -1.66 -3.19
N ALA A 179 6.71 -2.12 -4.43
CA ALA A 179 6.86 -3.52 -4.79
C ALA A 179 8.21 -4.09 -4.31
N ALA A 180 9.32 -3.41 -4.59
CA ALA A 180 10.65 -3.83 -4.18
C ALA A 180 10.84 -3.80 -2.66
N THR A 181 10.27 -2.78 -1.97
CA THR A 181 10.40 -2.61 -0.52
C THR A 181 9.62 -3.67 0.25
N TYR A 182 8.43 -4.03 -0.23
CA TYR A 182 7.54 -5.00 0.40
C TYR A 182 7.68 -6.43 -0.13
N GLY A 183 8.47 -6.64 -1.18
CA GLY A 183 8.70 -7.96 -1.79
C GLY A 183 7.48 -8.52 -2.50
N ILE A 184 6.60 -7.67 -3.03
CA ILE A 184 5.37 -8.06 -3.74
C ILE A 184 5.51 -7.82 -5.25
N PRO A 185 4.76 -8.53 -6.10
CA PRO A 185 4.83 -8.33 -7.55
C PRO A 185 4.47 -6.89 -7.95
N GLU A 186 5.27 -6.27 -8.81
CA GLU A 186 5.06 -4.88 -9.23
C GLU A 186 3.67 -4.63 -9.84
N GLY A 187 3.15 -5.58 -10.62
CA GLY A 187 1.83 -5.50 -11.23
C GLY A 187 0.65 -5.52 -10.25
N THR A 188 0.87 -5.82 -8.97
CA THR A 188 -0.18 -5.80 -7.93
C THR A 188 -0.30 -4.44 -7.23
N VAL A 189 0.64 -3.53 -7.47
CA VAL A 189 0.69 -2.20 -6.84
C VAL A 189 0.46 -1.12 -7.88
N LYS A 190 -0.38 -0.16 -7.55
CA LYS A 190 -0.55 1.07 -8.32
C LYS A 190 -0.51 2.27 -7.37
N VAL A 191 0.37 3.23 -7.64
CA VAL A 191 0.38 4.54 -6.99
C VAL A 191 -0.51 5.48 -7.80
N LEU A 192 -1.45 6.13 -7.13
CA LEU A 192 -2.43 6.99 -7.77
C LEU A 192 -1.78 8.29 -8.25
N SER A 193 -2.05 8.67 -9.48
CA SER A 193 -1.72 9.99 -10.05
C SER A 193 -2.61 11.08 -9.43
N GLN A 194 -2.25 12.36 -9.62
CA GLN A 194 -3.05 13.50 -9.16
C GLN A 194 -4.52 13.38 -9.59
N HIS A 195 -4.75 13.17 -10.87
CA HIS A 195 -6.10 13.08 -11.42
C HIS A 195 -6.91 11.92 -10.82
N GLU A 196 -6.26 10.79 -10.54
CA GLU A 196 -6.92 9.64 -9.91
C GLU A 196 -7.21 9.89 -8.43
N GLN A 197 -6.36 10.65 -7.72
CA GLN A 197 -6.62 11.06 -6.34
C GLN A 197 -7.79 12.04 -6.27
N ASP A 198 -7.83 13.05 -7.14
CA ASP A 198 -8.91 14.03 -7.24
C ASP A 198 -10.25 13.34 -7.57
N ALA A 199 -10.24 12.39 -8.51
CA ALA A 199 -11.40 11.59 -8.87
C ALA A 199 -11.88 10.73 -7.69
N LEU A 200 -10.96 10.09 -6.98
CA LEU A 200 -11.27 9.29 -5.79
C LEU A 200 -11.89 10.13 -4.67
N GLU A 201 -11.34 11.30 -4.38
CA GLU A 201 -11.88 12.21 -3.37
C GLU A 201 -13.29 12.67 -3.74
N THR A 202 -13.54 12.96 -5.01
CA THR A 202 -14.87 13.31 -5.51
C THR A 202 -15.86 12.17 -5.31
N GLU A 203 -15.50 10.95 -5.68
CA GLU A 203 -16.34 9.76 -5.50
C GLU A 203 -16.62 9.46 -4.03
N LEU A 204 -15.62 9.59 -3.16
CA LEU A 204 -15.77 9.38 -1.72
C LEU A 204 -16.70 10.43 -1.08
N ALA A 205 -16.65 11.68 -1.56
CA ALA A 205 -17.53 12.75 -1.08
C ALA A 205 -19.02 12.51 -1.41
N TYR A 206 -19.30 11.78 -2.49
CA TYR A 206 -20.68 11.43 -2.91
C TYR A 206 -21.22 10.16 -2.26
N ARG A 207 -20.38 9.36 -1.61
CA ARG A 207 -20.86 8.16 -0.92
C ARG A 207 -21.53 8.56 0.40
N PRO A 208 -22.78 8.07 0.68
CA PRO A 208 -23.34 8.18 2.00
C PRO A 208 -22.39 7.51 2.99
N GLU A 209 -22.33 8.04 4.22
CA GLU A 209 -21.51 7.46 5.29
C GLU A 209 -21.71 5.95 5.31
N SER A 210 -20.67 5.20 4.92
CA SER A 210 -20.72 3.75 4.96
C SER A 210 -20.61 3.32 6.42
N GLU A 211 -21.51 2.44 6.86
CA GLU A 211 -21.33 1.77 8.13
C GLU A 211 -19.94 1.11 8.15
N GLY A 212 -19.16 1.40 9.20
CA GLY A 212 -17.86 0.81 9.36
C GLY A 212 -17.97 -0.72 9.42
N VAL A 213 -17.34 -1.43 8.50
CA VAL A 213 -17.39 -2.90 8.43
C VAL A 213 -16.32 -3.58 9.26
N MET A 214 -15.30 -2.85 9.70
CA MET A 214 -14.21 -3.40 10.49
C MET A 214 -13.62 -2.38 11.45
N MET A 215 -13.41 -2.80 12.71
CA MET A 215 -12.62 -2.05 13.69
C MET A 215 -11.21 -2.60 13.73
N HIS A 216 -10.20 -1.72 13.68
CA HIS A 216 -8.79 -2.07 13.79
C HIS A 216 -8.03 -1.05 14.65
N THR A 217 -6.80 -1.37 15.04
CA THR A 217 -5.98 -0.57 15.98
C THR A 217 -5.41 0.71 15.38
N GLY A 218 -5.73 1.05 14.13
CA GLY A 218 -5.10 2.15 13.38
C GLY A 218 -3.79 1.77 12.70
N ALA A 219 -3.18 0.65 13.06
CA ALA A 219 -1.97 0.16 12.38
C ALA A 219 -2.34 -0.54 11.05
N CYS A 220 -1.58 -0.24 9.99
CA CYS A 220 -1.76 -0.86 8.67
C CYS A 220 -1.79 -2.40 8.73
N ALA A 221 -0.87 -3.00 9.48
CA ALA A 221 -0.81 -4.45 9.67
C ALA A 221 -2.09 -5.04 10.30
N SER A 222 -2.78 -4.30 11.19
CA SER A 222 -4.05 -4.73 11.80
C SER A 222 -5.18 -4.71 10.78
N PHE A 223 -5.27 -3.67 9.96
CA PHE A 223 -6.24 -3.55 8.89
C PHE A 223 -6.05 -4.66 7.84
N LEU A 224 -4.83 -4.80 7.33
CA LEU A 224 -4.49 -5.84 6.35
C LEU A 224 -4.71 -7.25 6.90
N GLY A 225 -4.45 -7.47 8.20
CA GLY A 225 -4.73 -8.72 8.90
C GLY A 225 -6.22 -9.09 8.89
N GLY A 226 -7.09 -8.09 9.12
CA GLY A 226 -8.54 -8.26 9.00
C GLY A 226 -8.99 -8.60 7.59
N MET A 227 -8.47 -7.89 6.58
CA MET A 227 -8.73 -8.17 5.17
C MET A 227 -8.32 -9.61 4.79
N ARG A 228 -7.13 -10.03 5.22
CA ARG A 228 -6.63 -11.39 4.99
C ARG A 228 -7.54 -12.45 5.64
N ALA A 229 -7.99 -12.20 6.87
CA ALA A 229 -8.91 -13.11 7.56
C ALA A 229 -10.25 -13.22 6.83
N ALA A 230 -10.82 -12.10 6.38
CA ALA A 230 -12.05 -12.06 5.62
C ALA A 230 -11.93 -12.78 4.25
N ALA A 231 -10.84 -12.52 3.51
CA ALA A 231 -10.58 -13.20 2.23
C ALA A 231 -10.45 -14.74 2.40
N ARG A 232 -9.80 -15.18 3.48
CA ARG A 232 -9.72 -16.61 3.80
C ARG A 232 -11.06 -17.22 4.18
N ALA A 233 -11.86 -16.52 4.97
CA ALA A 233 -13.21 -16.97 5.32
C ALA A 233 -14.09 -17.11 4.08
N ALA A 234 -14.11 -16.10 3.20
CA ALA A 234 -14.86 -16.15 1.94
C ALA A 234 -14.41 -17.29 1.01
N ALA A 235 -13.09 -17.55 0.93
CA ALA A 235 -12.56 -18.69 0.17
C ALA A 235 -12.98 -20.02 0.80
N GLY A 236 -13.03 -20.11 2.13
CA GLY A 236 -13.53 -21.28 2.86
C GLY A 236 -15.02 -21.52 2.61
N GLU A 237 -15.84 -20.49 2.64
CA GLU A 237 -17.28 -20.58 2.34
C GLU A 237 -17.55 -21.06 0.91
N ARG A 238 -16.83 -20.53 -0.08
CA ARG A 238 -16.94 -20.99 -1.48
C ARG A 238 -16.58 -22.47 -1.62
N LEU A 239 -15.50 -22.91 -0.98
CA LEU A 239 -15.09 -24.30 -1.00
C LEU A 239 -16.13 -25.19 -0.29
N ALA A 240 -16.64 -24.78 0.86
CA ALA A 240 -17.70 -25.50 1.57
C ALA A 240 -18.97 -25.62 0.72
N GLY A 241 -19.34 -24.57 -0.01
CA GLY A 241 -20.49 -24.60 -0.95
C GLY A 241 -20.29 -25.59 -2.08
N VAL A 242 -19.09 -25.66 -2.68
CA VAL A 242 -18.77 -26.65 -3.72
C VAL A 242 -18.84 -28.07 -3.15
N VAL A 243 -18.27 -28.34 -1.98
CA VAL A 243 -18.30 -29.62 -1.31
C VAL A 243 -19.75 -30.02 -0.97
N GLN A 244 -20.57 -29.08 -0.49
CA GLN A 244 -21.98 -29.33 -0.20
C GLN A 244 -22.77 -29.69 -1.46
N THR A 245 -22.55 -28.96 -2.55
CA THR A 245 -23.20 -29.25 -3.84
C THR A 245 -22.82 -30.63 -4.35
N ALA A 246 -21.56 -31.02 -4.26
CA ALA A 246 -21.08 -32.35 -4.62
C ALA A 246 -21.71 -33.44 -3.73
N ALA A 247 -21.85 -33.18 -2.42
CA ALA A 247 -22.48 -34.05 -1.48
C ALA A 247 -23.94 -34.31 -1.85
N VAL A 248 -24.71 -33.27 -2.16
CA VAL A 248 -26.11 -33.37 -2.57
C VAL A 248 -26.24 -34.18 -3.88
N ALA A 249 -25.40 -33.86 -4.87
CA ALA A 249 -25.42 -34.59 -6.15
C ALA A 249 -25.09 -36.06 -5.97
N LEU A 250 -24.07 -36.40 -5.19
CA LEU A 250 -23.69 -37.79 -4.90
C LEU A 250 -24.79 -38.49 -4.11
N GLY A 251 -25.42 -37.85 -3.14
CA GLY A 251 -26.55 -38.38 -2.40
C GLY A 251 -27.75 -38.70 -3.29
N ALA A 252 -28.06 -37.85 -4.25
CA ALA A 252 -29.13 -38.08 -5.22
C ALA A 252 -28.82 -39.32 -6.09
N VAL A 253 -27.60 -39.44 -6.62
CA VAL A 253 -27.15 -40.57 -7.44
C VAL A 253 -27.22 -41.87 -6.63
N LEU A 254 -26.71 -41.87 -5.39
CA LEU A 254 -26.77 -43.02 -4.50
C LEU A 254 -28.21 -43.43 -4.17
N SER A 255 -29.11 -42.47 -3.92
CA SER A 255 -30.52 -42.75 -3.63
C SER A 255 -31.22 -43.43 -4.83
N VAL A 256 -30.95 -42.96 -6.05
CA VAL A 256 -31.47 -43.56 -7.27
C VAL A 256 -30.89 -44.96 -7.46
N ALA A 257 -29.58 -45.13 -7.30
CA ALA A 257 -28.93 -46.45 -7.46
C ALA A 257 -29.46 -47.48 -6.46
N LEU A 258 -29.57 -47.11 -5.17
CA LEU A 258 -30.10 -47.99 -4.14
C LEU A 258 -31.60 -48.35 -4.40
N GLY A 259 -32.39 -47.39 -4.87
CA GLY A 259 -33.77 -47.62 -5.24
C GLY A 259 -33.91 -48.60 -6.38
N PHE A 260 -32.97 -48.65 -7.33
CA PHE A 260 -32.98 -49.63 -8.42
C PHE A 260 -32.52 -51.02 -8.01
N TYR A 261 -31.51 -51.12 -7.12
CA TYR A 261 -30.88 -52.40 -6.77
C TYR A 261 -31.56 -53.11 -5.58
N GLU A 262 -31.93 -52.39 -4.54
CA GLU A 262 -32.43 -52.95 -3.27
C GLU A 262 -33.86 -52.53 -2.94
N GLY A 263 -34.47 -51.74 -3.80
CA GLY A 263 -35.73 -51.08 -3.49
C GLY A 263 -35.60 -50.06 -2.35
N LEU A 264 -36.72 -49.54 -1.86
CA LEU A 264 -36.74 -48.53 -0.81
C LEU A 264 -36.24 -49.02 0.57
N THR A 265 -36.02 -50.32 0.74
CA THR A 265 -35.51 -50.92 1.98
C THR A 265 -34.05 -50.59 2.27
N GLY A 266 -33.23 -50.30 1.22
CA GLY A 266 -31.84 -49.84 1.37
C GLY A 266 -31.69 -48.40 1.90
N LEU A 267 -32.73 -47.58 1.80
CA LEU A 267 -32.77 -46.20 2.26
C LEU A 267 -33.31 -46.10 3.70
N SER A 268 -32.61 -46.70 4.65
CA SER A 268 -32.98 -46.57 6.06
C SER A 268 -32.65 -45.16 6.59
N LEU A 269 -33.37 -44.70 7.63
CA LEU A 269 -33.06 -43.45 8.31
C LEU A 269 -31.62 -43.41 8.81
N GLY A 270 -31.09 -44.55 9.25
CA GLY A 270 -29.70 -44.69 9.71
C GLY A 270 -28.67 -44.42 8.61
N THR A 271 -28.89 -44.93 7.39
CA THR A 271 -27.98 -44.70 6.25
C THR A 271 -27.98 -43.25 5.80
N VAL A 272 -29.14 -42.60 5.78
CA VAL A 272 -29.23 -41.14 5.45
C VAL A 272 -28.54 -40.29 6.50
N LEU A 273 -28.76 -40.58 7.78
CA LEU A 273 -28.10 -39.85 8.87
C LEU A 273 -26.57 -40.04 8.85
N ALA A 274 -26.10 -41.26 8.65
CA ALA A 274 -24.67 -41.55 8.55
C ALA A 274 -24.03 -40.79 7.39
N TYR A 275 -24.67 -40.78 6.21
CA TYR A 275 -24.22 -40.00 5.06
C TYR A 275 -24.12 -38.50 5.38
N GLN A 276 -25.15 -37.92 5.98
CA GLN A 276 -25.15 -36.51 6.35
C GLN A 276 -24.07 -36.18 7.39
N LEU A 277 -23.88 -37.00 8.40
CA LEU A 277 -22.85 -36.80 9.43
C LEU A 277 -21.44 -36.80 8.85
N VAL A 278 -21.14 -37.68 7.90
CA VAL A 278 -19.85 -37.72 7.20
C VAL A 278 -19.60 -36.42 6.45
N TRP A 279 -20.57 -35.96 5.67
CA TRP A 279 -20.42 -34.71 4.91
C TRP A 279 -20.39 -33.46 5.81
N CYS A 280 -21.17 -33.45 6.89
CA CYS A 280 -21.06 -32.38 7.89
C CYS A 280 -19.67 -32.31 8.51
N ALA A 281 -19.06 -33.45 8.84
CA ALA A 281 -17.69 -33.52 9.34
C ALA A 281 -16.66 -33.01 8.33
N ILE A 282 -16.81 -33.40 7.05
CA ILE A 282 -15.96 -32.94 5.96
C ILE A 282 -16.09 -31.42 5.80
N ILE A 283 -17.31 -30.87 5.72
CA ILE A 283 -17.54 -29.46 5.55
C ILE A 283 -17.00 -28.66 6.74
N ALA A 284 -17.20 -29.13 7.98
CA ALA A 284 -16.68 -28.53 9.18
C ALA A 284 -15.14 -28.50 9.23
N SER A 285 -14.48 -29.44 8.55
CA SER A 285 -13.01 -29.51 8.47
C SER A 285 -12.40 -28.52 7.45
N VAL A 286 -13.18 -28.03 6.48
CA VAL A 286 -12.72 -27.13 5.40
C VAL A 286 -11.99 -25.87 5.92
N PRO A 287 -12.47 -25.14 6.95
CA PRO A 287 -11.77 -23.99 7.49
C PRO A 287 -10.40 -24.30 8.08
N PHE A 288 -10.20 -25.55 8.54
CA PHE A 288 -8.95 -25.99 9.17
C PHE A 288 -7.97 -26.63 8.19
N ALA A 289 -8.40 -26.97 6.99
CA ALA A 289 -7.58 -27.65 5.99
C ALA A 289 -6.51 -26.76 5.33
N LYS A 290 -6.70 -25.45 5.33
CA LYS A 290 -5.69 -24.47 4.88
C LYS A 290 -4.94 -23.91 6.08
N LYS A 291 -3.89 -24.59 6.52
CA LYS A 291 -2.86 -23.99 7.38
C LYS A 291 -2.11 -22.87 6.61
N PRO A 292 -1.60 -21.88 7.35
CA PRO A 292 -0.99 -20.67 6.79
C PRO A 292 0.21 -20.95 5.92
#